data_8b2afffe00b48c9a570b1f903184a926
#
_entry.id   8b2afffe00b48c9a570b1f903184a926
#
_cell.length_a   1.000
_cell.length_b   1.000
_cell.length_c   1.000
_cell.angle_alpha   90.00
_cell.angle_beta   90.00
_cell.angle_gamma   90.00
#
_symmetry.space_group_name_H-M   'P 1'
#
loop_
_entity.id
_entity.type
_entity.pdbx_description
1 polymer ?
#
loop_
_entity_poly.entity_id
_entity_poly.type
_entity_poly.pdbx_seq_one_letter_code
_entity_poly.pdbx_strand_id
1 'polypeptide(L)'
;MVNSSDILNAGILIVDDLEANVRLLEQMLGNAGYLHVSSTMDPRSVCDLHRTNHYDLILLDLQMPGMDGFQVMECLKEIETGGYTPVLVITAQPAHKLRALQSGAKDFVSKPFDLHEVLMRVHNMLEVRLLHEAARNHGRMLEALALNDPLTGLANRRLLDDRMSMALVHARRNTSAMAVISLDLDGFKQVNDTLGHGAGDTLLKLVAERLLETVREEDTVARVGGDEFILSLWQVSDRDYAASVASRAIAALAQPYSIEGTDVQITVSAGISIYPDHGEDADTLLKSADTALYAAKHAGKNVYRISE
;
A
#
# COMPACT_ATOMS: atom_id res chain seq x y z
N MET A 1 -19.57 -4.00 -5.71
CA MET A 1 -20.82 -3.45 -5.12
C MET A 1 -20.98 -4.10 -3.76
N VAL A 2 -21.21 -3.30 -2.72
CA VAL A 2 -21.56 -3.80 -1.38
C VAL A 2 -22.90 -4.51 -1.47
N ASN A 3 -23.00 -5.71 -0.96
CA ASN A 3 -24.22 -6.52 -0.96
C ASN A 3 -24.72 -6.70 0.49
N SER A 4 -25.96 -7.20 0.64
CA SER A 4 -26.55 -7.41 1.97
C SER A 4 -25.75 -8.39 2.83
N SER A 5 -25.04 -9.35 2.24
CA SER A 5 -24.18 -10.28 2.98
C SER A 5 -22.97 -9.56 3.57
N ASP A 6 -22.39 -8.59 2.86
CA ASP A 6 -21.24 -7.82 3.37
C ASP A 6 -21.66 -7.00 4.61
N ILE A 7 -22.86 -6.40 4.58
CA ILE A 7 -23.40 -5.61 5.70
C ILE A 7 -23.65 -6.49 6.93
N LEU A 8 -24.16 -7.70 6.74
CA LEU A 8 -24.43 -8.63 7.85
C LEU A 8 -23.15 -9.26 8.44
N ASN A 9 -22.06 -9.28 7.66
CA ASN A 9 -20.74 -9.72 8.10
C ASN A 9 -19.87 -8.60 8.72
N ALA A 10 -20.36 -7.36 8.75
CA ALA A 10 -19.64 -6.25 9.35
C ALA A 10 -19.46 -6.39 10.85
N GLY A 11 -18.31 -5.99 11.37
CA GLY A 11 -17.99 -6.02 12.80
C GLY A 11 -18.64 -4.87 13.56
N ILE A 12 -19.46 -5.19 14.57
CA ILE A 12 -20.16 -4.21 15.40
C ILE A 12 -19.68 -4.33 16.85
N LEU A 13 -19.33 -3.20 17.48
CA LEU A 13 -19.04 -3.14 18.91
C LEU A 13 -20.15 -2.38 19.64
N ILE A 14 -20.73 -2.98 20.68
CA ILE A 14 -21.67 -2.35 21.60
C ILE A 14 -20.93 -1.93 22.86
N VAL A 15 -21.13 -0.68 23.28
CA VAL A 15 -20.51 -0.10 24.48
C VAL A 15 -21.60 0.53 25.33
N ASP A 16 -21.98 -0.10 26.42
CA ASP A 16 -23.00 0.39 27.38
C ASP A 16 -22.71 -0.24 28.75
N ASP A 17 -22.72 0.54 29.83
CA ASP A 17 -22.44 0.07 31.19
C ASP A 17 -23.54 -0.78 31.80
N LEU A 18 -24.74 -0.79 31.19
CA LEU A 18 -25.89 -1.54 31.64
C LEU A 18 -26.03 -2.85 30.85
N GLU A 19 -25.81 -3.97 31.53
CA GLU A 19 -25.92 -5.32 30.94
C GLU A 19 -27.25 -5.55 30.21
N ALA A 20 -28.35 -4.99 30.73
CA ALA A 20 -29.69 -5.12 30.11
C ALA A 20 -29.73 -4.47 28.70
N ASN A 21 -29.09 -3.33 28.51
CA ASN A 21 -29.01 -2.66 27.22
C ASN A 21 -28.13 -3.45 26.25
N VAL A 22 -26.97 -3.93 26.73
CA VAL A 22 -26.06 -4.76 25.94
C VAL A 22 -26.78 -5.98 25.39
N ARG A 23 -27.41 -6.76 26.27
CA ARG A 23 -28.17 -7.98 25.89
C ARG A 23 -29.32 -7.69 24.92
N LEU A 24 -30.04 -6.58 25.11
CA LEU A 24 -31.10 -6.16 24.20
C LEU A 24 -30.58 -5.88 22.80
N LEU A 25 -29.48 -5.11 22.69
CA LEU A 25 -28.87 -4.75 21.42
C LEU A 25 -28.24 -5.97 20.73
N GLU A 26 -27.54 -6.84 21.45
CA GLU A 26 -27.01 -8.10 20.93
C GLU A 26 -28.10 -9.00 20.36
N GLN A 27 -29.19 -9.20 21.12
CA GLN A 27 -30.32 -10.01 20.67
C GLN A 27 -30.99 -9.40 19.43
N MET A 28 -31.18 -8.09 19.42
CA MET A 28 -31.76 -7.37 18.28
C MET A 28 -30.92 -7.52 17.01
N LEU A 29 -29.63 -7.28 17.10
CA LEU A 29 -28.71 -7.39 15.97
C LEU A 29 -28.57 -8.84 15.50
N GLY A 30 -28.45 -9.79 16.42
CA GLY A 30 -28.42 -11.22 16.11
C GLY A 30 -29.70 -11.71 15.40
N ASN A 31 -30.89 -11.29 15.87
CA ASN A 31 -32.16 -11.60 15.22
C ASN A 31 -32.28 -10.97 13.82
N ALA A 32 -31.63 -9.84 13.58
CA ALA A 32 -31.57 -9.19 12.27
C ALA A 32 -30.52 -9.83 11.32
N GLY A 33 -29.74 -10.80 11.81
CA GLY A 33 -28.79 -11.57 11.01
C GLY A 33 -27.35 -11.03 11.01
N TYR A 34 -27.01 -10.05 11.85
CA TYR A 34 -25.62 -9.62 12.01
C TYR A 34 -24.79 -10.69 12.72
N LEU A 35 -23.65 -11.08 12.15
CA LEU A 35 -22.88 -12.25 12.58
C LEU A 35 -21.74 -11.91 13.54
N HIS A 36 -21.17 -10.71 13.45
CA HIS A 36 -20.00 -10.30 14.21
C HIS A 36 -20.32 -9.14 15.15
N VAL A 37 -21.08 -9.44 16.18
CA VAL A 37 -21.44 -8.50 17.24
C VAL A 37 -20.63 -8.80 18.49
N SER A 38 -19.89 -7.82 18.97
CA SER A 38 -19.13 -7.85 20.24
C SER A 38 -19.64 -6.77 21.17
N SER A 39 -19.42 -6.92 22.46
CA SER A 39 -19.83 -5.93 23.44
C SER A 39 -18.78 -5.73 24.54
N THR A 40 -18.82 -4.57 25.17
CA THR A 40 -18.07 -4.28 26.39
C THR A 40 -18.87 -3.35 27.30
N MET A 41 -18.74 -3.57 28.62
CA MET A 41 -19.29 -2.68 29.65
C MET A 41 -18.20 -1.75 30.22
N ASP A 42 -16.93 -1.94 29.83
CA ASP A 42 -15.84 -1.06 30.24
C ASP A 42 -15.44 -0.13 29.09
N PRO A 43 -15.76 1.19 29.17
CA PRO A 43 -15.42 2.14 28.11
C PRO A 43 -13.91 2.30 27.88
N ARG A 44 -13.07 1.95 28.87
CA ARG A 44 -11.61 2.04 28.75
C ARG A 44 -11.03 0.99 27.80
N SER A 45 -11.71 -0.14 27.65
CA SER A 45 -11.28 -1.23 26.74
C SER A 45 -11.56 -0.97 25.27
N VAL A 46 -12.41 0.01 24.94
CA VAL A 46 -12.92 0.24 23.57
C VAL A 46 -11.81 0.47 22.56
N CYS A 47 -10.84 1.33 22.89
CA CYS A 47 -9.76 1.67 21.96
C CYS A 47 -8.86 0.47 21.66
N ASP A 48 -8.54 -0.35 22.66
CA ASP A 48 -7.72 -1.56 22.46
C ASP A 48 -8.48 -2.65 21.72
N LEU A 49 -9.78 -2.82 22.03
CA LEU A 49 -10.65 -3.72 21.29
C LEU A 49 -10.77 -3.30 19.82
N HIS A 50 -10.90 -2.00 19.55
CA HIS A 50 -10.99 -1.51 18.18
C HIS A 50 -9.68 -1.66 17.40
N ARG A 51 -8.52 -1.40 18.02
CA ARG A 51 -7.21 -1.66 17.42
C ARG A 51 -7.01 -3.12 17.02
N THR A 52 -7.52 -4.05 17.85
CA THR A 52 -7.34 -5.48 17.63
C THR A 52 -8.31 -6.05 16.60
N ASN A 53 -9.59 -5.64 16.67
CA ASN A 53 -10.67 -6.27 15.90
C ASN A 53 -11.15 -5.44 14.69
N HIS A 54 -10.79 -4.17 14.59
CA HIS A 54 -11.15 -3.29 13.48
C HIS A 54 -12.65 -3.24 13.18
N TYR A 55 -13.48 -2.89 14.19
CA TYR A 55 -14.93 -2.82 14.02
C TYR A 55 -15.37 -1.80 12.96
N ASP A 56 -16.44 -2.13 12.24
CA ASP A 56 -17.03 -1.29 11.20
C ASP A 56 -18.06 -0.29 11.72
N LEU A 57 -18.60 -0.52 12.91
CA LEU A 57 -19.55 0.34 13.61
C LEU A 57 -19.40 0.20 15.10
N ILE A 58 -19.49 1.32 15.83
CA ILE A 58 -19.51 1.33 17.29
C ILE A 58 -20.85 1.94 17.73
N LEU A 59 -21.63 1.18 18.52
CA LEU A 59 -22.82 1.65 19.24
C LEU A 59 -22.34 2.07 20.63
N LEU A 60 -22.50 3.36 20.99
CA LEU A 60 -21.86 3.93 22.16
C LEU A 60 -22.86 4.66 23.06
N ASP A 61 -23.01 4.21 24.30
CA ASP A 61 -23.67 5.04 25.32
C ASP A 61 -22.75 6.20 25.72
N LEU A 62 -23.34 7.35 25.94
CA LEU A 62 -22.60 8.54 26.45
C LEU A 62 -22.47 8.54 27.96
N GLN A 63 -23.42 7.95 28.66
CA GLN A 63 -23.53 8.05 30.11
C GLN A 63 -23.04 6.80 30.79
N MET A 64 -21.73 6.68 30.92
CA MET A 64 -21.08 5.58 31.61
C MET A 64 -20.22 6.06 32.79
N PRO A 65 -20.14 5.32 33.91
CA PRO A 65 -19.33 5.70 35.05
C PRO A 65 -17.83 5.64 34.74
N GLY A 66 -17.08 6.61 35.24
CA GLY A 66 -15.63 6.65 35.17
C GLY A 66 -15.08 7.25 33.87
N MET A 67 -15.50 6.79 32.70
CA MET A 67 -15.13 7.35 31.38
C MET A 67 -16.40 7.53 30.57
N ASP A 68 -16.70 8.76 30.18
CA ASP A 68 -17.88 9.05 29.37
C ASP A 68 -17.67 8.75 27.87
N GLY A 69 -18.77 8.62 27.12
CA GLY A 69 -18.68 8.32 25.70
C GLY A 69 -17.98 9.40 24.86
N PHE A 70 -17.89 10.64 25.33
CA PHE A 70 -17.14 11.70 24.65
C PHE A 70 -15.63 11.42 24.73
N GLN A 71 -15.12 10.97 25.87
CA GLN A 71 -13.73 10.59 26.04
C GLN A 71 -13.39 9.35 25.20
N VAL A 72 -14.33 8.40 25.07
CA VAL A 72 -14.17 7.25 24.15
C VAL A 72 -14.05 7.72 22.71
N MET A 73 -14.91 8.65 22.24
CA MET A 73 -14.82 9.20 20.89
C MET A 73 -13.52 9.96 20.63
N GLU A 74 -12.99 10.65 21.64
CA GLU A 74 -11.71 11.36 21.53
C GLU A 74 -10.55 10.37 21.37
N CYS A 75 -10.51 9.31 22.16
CA CYS A 75 -9.55 8.23 22.03
C CYS A 75 -9.64 7.53 20.65
N LEU A 76 -10.85 7.25 20.15
CA LEU A 76 -11.04 6.66 18.82
C LEU A 76 -10.46 7.54 17.71
N LYS A 77 -10.62 8.86 17.78
CA LYS A 77 -10.02 9.81 16.82
C LYS A 77 -8.50 9.76 16.81
N GLU A 78 -7.86 9.60 17.97
CA GLU A 78 -6.40 9.53 18.06
C GLU A 78 -5.80 8.28 17.43
N ILE A 79 -6.54 7.17 17.46
CA ILE A 79 -6.07 5.89 16.90
C ILE A 79 -6.43 5.68 15.43
N GLU A 80 -7.38 6.45 14.90
CA GLU A 80 -7.78 6.37 13.49
C GLU A 80 -6.79 7.10 12.57
N THR A 81 -5.73 6.42 12.18
CA THR A 81 -4.82 6.90 11.13
C THR A 81 -5.38 6.63 9.72
N GLY A 82 -6.39 7.40 9.33
CA GLY A 82 -6.93 7.40 7.95
C GLY A 82 -8.09 6.43 7.69
N GLY A 83 -8.69 5.83 8.70
CA GLY A 83 -9.95 5.11 8.64
C GLY A 83 -11.12 6.01 9.05
N TYR A 84 -12.33 5.58 8.74
CA TYR A 84 -13.58 6.21 9.15
C TYR A 84 -14.44 5.14 9.79
N THR A 85 -14.37 5.01 11.14
CA THR A 85 -15.27 4.12 11.87
C THR A 85 -16.46 4.93 12.40
N PRO A 86 -17.67 4.72 11.88
CA PRO A 86 -18.84 5.44 12.35
C PRO A 86 -19.18 5.05 13.79
N VAL A 87 -19.53 6.07 14.60
CA VAL A 87 -20.06 5.90 15.94
C VAL A 87 -21.53 6.31 15.96
N LEU A 88 -22.41 5.37 16.32
CA LEU A 88 -23.83 5.62 16.62
C LEU A 88 -23.98 5.81 18.12
N VAL A 89 -24.28 7.02 18.52
CA VAL A 89 -24.45 7.37 19.93
C VAL A 89 -25.88 7.03 20.40
N ILE A 90 -25.99 6.41 21.55
CA ILE A 90 -27.26 6.12 22.23
C ILE A 90 -27.31 6.93 23.52
N THR A 91 -28.27 7.86 23.66
CA THR A 91 -28.32 8.77 24.82
C THR A 91 -29.73 9.06 25.30
N ALA A 92 -29.90 9.19 26.63
CA ALA A 92 -31.14 9.64 27.22
C ALA A 92 -31.33 11.16 27.24
N GLN A 93 -30.26 11.94 27.02
CA GLN A 93 -30.28 13.40 27.17
C GLN A 93 -30.31 14.12 25.82
N PRO A 94 -31.38 14.87 25.50
CA PRO A 94 -31.49 15.65 24.28
C PRO A 94 -30.38 16.68 24.08
N ALA A 95 -29.87 17.25 25.18
CA ALA A 95 -28.79 18.26 25.15
C ALA A 95 -27.44 17.67 24.63
N HIS A 96 -27.22 16.38 24.76
CA HIS A 96 -25.98 15.74 24.32
C HIS A 96 -25.94 15.47 22.81
N LYS A 97 -27.06 15.52 22.09
CA LYS A 97 -27.15 15.19 20.66
C LYS A 97 -26.24 16.07 19.82
N LEU A 98 -26.36 17.40 19.97
CA LEU A 98 -25.56 18.35 19.19
C LEU A 98 -24.07 18.21 19.51
N ARG A 99 -23.75 18.07 20.81
CA ARG A 99 -22.37 17.87 21.27
C ARG A 99 -21.79 16.56 20.73
N ALA A 100 -22.55 15.47 20.70
CA ALA A 100 -22.10 14.18 20.16
C ALA A 100 -21.73 14.30 18.67
N LEU A 101 -22.57 14.94 17.86
CA LEU A 101 -22.28 15.17 16.44
C LEU A 101 -21.04 16.05 16.25
N GLN A 102 -20.90 17.13 17.04
CA GLN A 102 -19.70 17.99 17.01
C GLN A 102 -18.45 17.24 17.46
N SER A 103 -18.58 16.28 18.38
CA SER A 103 -17.48 15.40 18.84
C SER A 103 -17.14 14.28 17.87
N GLY A 104 -17.86 14.14 16.75
CA GLY A 104 -17.55 13.18 15.67
C GLY A 104 -18.48 11.99 15.57
N ALA A 105 -19.52 11.85 16.43
CA ALA A 105 -20.56 10.87 16.20
C ALA A 105 -21.24 11.14 14.85
N LYS A 106 -21.56 10.09 14.13
CA LYS A 106 -22.20 10.21 12.81
C LYS A 106 -23.71 10.27 12.89
N ASP A 107 -24.26 9.66 13.91
CA ASP A 107 -25.69 9.71 14.20
C ASP A 107 -25.94 9.44 15.68
N PHE A 108 -27.17 9.63 16.11
CA PHE A 108 -27.58 9.36 17.49
C PHE A 108 -28.98 8.75 17.55
N VAL A 109 -29.25 7.99 18.62
CA VAL A 109 -30.56 7.48 18.99
C VAL A 109 -30.89 7.89 20.43
N SER A 110 -32.14 8.26 20.67
CA SER A 110 -32.60 8.71 21.99
C SER A 110 -33.18 7.53 22.80
N LYS A 111 -32.77 7.38 24.05
CA LYS A 111 -33.43 6.47 24.98
C LYS A 111 -34.76 7.09 25.51
N PRO A 112 -35.89 6.38 25.61
CA PRO A 112 -36.09 5.03 25.12
C PRO A 112 -36.12 4.99 23.59
N PHE A 113 -35.46 3.98 22.99
CA PHE A 113 -35.35 3.84 21.55
C PHE A 113 -36.28 2.76 20.98
N ASP A 114 -36.70 2.98 19.76
CA ASP A 114 -37.35 1.97 18.93
C ASP A 114 -36.30 1.06 18.34
N LEU A 115 -36.43 -0.26 18.53
CA LEU A 115 -35.48 -1.25 17.98
C LEU A 115 -35.39 -1.20 16.45
N HIS A 116 -36.51 -0.88 15.78
CA HIS A 116 -36.52 -0.76 14.33
C HIS A 116 -35.74 0.47 13.86
N GLU A 117 -35.83 1.59 14.59
CA GLU A 117 -35.03 2.78 14.32
C GLU A 117 -33.53 2.49 14.43
N VAL A 118 -33.10 1.79 15.49
CA VAL A 118 -31.70 1.41 15.69
C VAL A 118 -31.22 0.54 14.55
N LEU A 119 -31.98 -0.49 14.16
CA LEU A 119 -31.61 -1.39 13.06
C LEU A 119 -31.43 -0.65 11.73
N MET A 120 -32.37 0.27 11.40
CA MET A 120 -32.28 1.06 10.18
C MET A 120 -31.03 1.96 10.16
N ARG A 121 -30.70 2.59 11.30
CA ARG A 121 -29.50 3.43 11.40
C ARG A 121 -28.22 2.60 11.32
N VAL A 122 -28.16 1.47 12.01
CA VAL A 122 -27.04 0.51 11.93
C VAL A 122 -26.81 0.09 10.48
N HIS A 123 -27.88 -0.34 9.80
CA HIS A 123 -27.82 -0.78 8.41
C HIS A 123 -27.27 0.32 7.49
N ASN A 124 -27.85 1.52 7.55
CA ASN A 124 -27.44 2.66 6.72
C ASN A 124 -25.99 3.07 7.00
N MET A 125 -25.59 3.09 8.27
CA MET A 125 -24.21 3.49 8.64
C MET A 125 -23.18 2.46 8.17
N LEU A 126 -23.48 1.17 8.26
CA LEU A 126 -22.62 0.09 7.75
C LEU A 126 -22.54 0.12 6.22
N GLU A 127 -23.66 0.35 5.53
CA GLU A 127 -23.67 0.48 4.08
C GLU A 127 -22.74 1.62 3.63
N VAL A 128 -22.87 2.81 4.22
CA VAL A 128 -22.02 3.96 3.93
C VAL A 128 -20.55 3.66 4.25
N ARG A 129 -20.28 3.00 5.39
CA ARG A 129 -18.92 2.60 5.80
C ARG A 129 -18.27 1.69 4.76
N LEU A 130 -18.97 0.62 4.37
CA LEU A 130 -18.45 -0.37 3.43
C LEU A 130 -18.31 0.20 2.01
N LEU A 131 -19.23 1.06 1.57
CA LEU A 131 -19.10 1.79 0.30
C LEU A 131 -17.89 2.70 0.28
N HIS A 132 -17.64 3.42 1.37
CA HIS A 132 -16.46 4.29 1.49
C HIS A 132 -15.16 3.48 1.47
N GLU A 133 -15.13 2.33 2.14
CA GLU A 133 -13.98 1.43 2.14
C GLU A 133 -13.72 0.81 0.76
N ALA A 134 -14.78 0.36 0.08
CA ALA A 134 -14.69 -0.15 -1.29
C ALA A 134 -14.17 0.91 -2.26
N ALA A 135 -14.66 2.16 -2.18
CA ALA A 135 -14.19 3.27 -3.00
C ALA A 135 -12.71 3.59 -2.75
N ARG A 136 -12.28 3.59 -1.48
CA ARG A 136 -10.88 3.82 -1.11
C ARG A 136 -9.96 2.72 -1.60
N ASN A 137 -10.36 1.46 -1.47
CA ASN A 137 -9.60 0.31 -1.97
C ASN A 137 -9.50 0.34 -3.50
N HIS A 138 -10.60 0.71 -4.17
CA HIS A 138 -10.60 0.88 -5.62
C HIS A 138 -9.66 2.02 -6.07
N GLY A 139 -9.66 3.15 -5.35
CA GLY A 139 -8.73 4.26 -5.59
C GLY A 139 -7.26 3.82 -5.47
N ARG A 140 -6.91 3.10 -4.39
CA ARG A 140 -5.56 2.55 -4.19
C ARG A 140 -5.15 1.56 -5.28
N MET A 141 -6.09 0.72 -5.71
CA MET A 141 -5.84 -0.24 -6.79
C MET A 141 -5.60 0.47 -8.13
N LEU A 142 -6.39 1.50 -8.45
CA LEU A 142 -6.18 2.33 -9.64
C LEU A 142 -4.82 3.06 -9.60
N GLU A 143 -4.44 3.60 -8.46
CA GLU A 143 -3.14 4.23 -8.26
C GLU A 143 -1.99 3.24 -8.44
N ALA A 144 -2.11 2.05 -7.85
CA ALA A 144 -1.12 0.98 -8.02
C ALA A 144 -0.98 0.56 -9.48
N LEU A 145 -2.09 0.40 -10.22
CA LEU A 145 -2.09 0.09 -11.64
C LEU A 145 -1.53 1.23 -12.51
N ALA A 146 -1.70 2.47 -12.07
CA ALA A 146 -1.19 3.64 -12.80
C ALA A 146 0.33 3.87 -12.59
N LEU A 147 0.90 3.39 -11.49
CA LEU A 147 2.27 3.68 -11.07
C LEU A 147 3.20 2.47 -11.08
N ASN A 148 2.67 1.25 -11.08
CA ASN A 148 3.49 0.04 -11.09
C ASN A 148 3.32 -0.77 -12.37
N ASP A 149 4.32 -1.58 -12.70
CA ASP A 149 4.25 -2.61 -13.73
C ASP A 149 3.34 -3.76 -13.25
N PRO A 150 2.28 -4.11 -13.98
CA PRO A 150 1.30 -5.09 -13.50
C PRO A 150 1.83 -6.53 -13.41
N LEU A 151 2.93 -6.85 -14.08
CA LEU A 151 3.53 -8.17 -14.05
C LEU A 151 4.45 -8.37 -12.86
N THR A 152 5.33 -7.39 -12.62
CA THR A 152 6.43 -7.50 -11.64
C THR A 152 6.15 -6.75 -10.33
N GLY A 153 5.17 -5.83 -10.32
CA GLY A 153 4.90 -4.96 -9.17
C GLY A 153 5.91 -3.83 -8.97
N LEU A 154 6.99 -3.77 -9.77
CA LEU A 154 7.99 -2.70 -9.73
C LEU A 154 7.40 -1.37 -10.19
N ALA A 155 8.11 -0.27 -9.95
CA ALA A 155 7.76 1.01 -10.53
C ALA A 155 7.66 0.89 -12.07
N ASN A 156 6.62 1.47 -12.65
CA ASN A 156 6.56 1.63 -14.10
C ASN A 156 7.30 2.90 -14.54
N ARG A 157 7.31 3.19 -15.84
CA ARG A 157 7.96 4.37 -16.40
C ARG A 157 7.51 5.66 -15.72
N ARG A 158 6.22 5.81 -15.47
CA ARG A 158 5.66 7.03 -14.86
C ARG A 158 6.16 7.25 -13.43
N LEU A 159 6.13 6.22 -12.60
CA LEU A 159 6.63 6.32 -11.23
C LEU A 159 8.15 6.53 -11.19
N LEU A 160 8.90 5.93 -12.14
CA LEU A 160 10.33 6.17 -12.28
C LEU A 160 10.60 7.64 -12.57
N ASP A 161 9.90 8.26 -13.54
CA ASP A 161 10.09 9.66 -13.93
C ASP A 161 9.79 10.60 -12.73
N ASP A 162 8.73 10.34 -11.97
CA ASP A 162 8.39 11.09 -10.76
C ASP A 162 9.50 10.97 -9.69
N ARG A 163 9.99 9.75 -9.43
CA ARG A 163 11.05 9.48 -8.46
C ARG A 163 12.38 10.11 -8.86
N MET A 164 12.78 10.00 -10.12
CA MET A 164 13.98 10.63 -10.64
C MET A 164 13.93 12.15 -10.53
N SER A 165 12.77 12.76 -10.82
CA SER A 165 12.59 14.20 -10.66
C SER A 165 12.79 14.66 -9.20
N MET A 166 12.26 13.90 -8.23
CA MET A 166 12.47 14.18 -6.80
C MET A 166 13.94 14.00 -6.40
N ALA A 167 14.60 12.93 -6.87
CA ALA A 167 16.00 12.66 -6.58
C ALA A 167 16.91 13.76 -7.11
N LEU A 168 16.66 14.26 -8.33
CA LEU A 168 17.39 15.37 -8.92
C LEU A 168 17.21 16.68 -8.15
N VAL A 169 16.00 17.00 -7.73
CA VAL A 169 15.75 18.19 -6.88
C VAL A 169 16.53 18.10 -5.57
N HIS A 170 16.53 16.93 -4.95
CA HIS A 170 17.29 16.68 -3.72
C HIS A 170 18.80 16.77 -3.95
N ALA A 171 19.31 16.13 -5.01
CA ALA A 171 20.72 16.13 -5.36
C ALA A 171 21.26 17.56 -5.60
N ARG A 172 20.49 18.39 -6.34
CA ARG A 172 20.80 19.81 -6.55
C ARG A 172 20.89 20.62 -5.25
N ARG A 173 19.93 20.40 -4.31
CA ARG A 173 19.90 21.14 -3.05
C ARG A 173 21.03 20.77 -2.11
N ASN A 174 21.42 19.51 -2.10
CA ASN A 174 22.40 18.98 -1.16
C ASN A 174 23.79 18.79 -1.76
N THR A 175 24.00 19.21 -3.00
CA THR A 175 25.27 19.03 -3.73
C THR A 175 25.72 17.55 -3.67
N SER A 176 24.77 16.63 -3.83
CA SER A 176 24.99 15.18 -3.83
C SER A 176 24.82 14.61 -5.24
N ALA A 177 25.38 13.44 -5.48
CA ALA A 177 25.20 12.72 -6.73
C ALA A 177 24.02 11.75 -6.65
N MET A 178 23.42 11.42 -7.79
CA MET A 178 22.55 10.28 -8.01
C MET A 178 23.03 9.49 -9.21
N ALA A 179 22.63 8.21 -9.32
CA ALA A 179 22.97 7.41 -10.49
C ALA A 179 21.75 6.73 -11.08
N VAL A 180 21.81 6.51 -12.39
CA VAL A 180 20.83 5.71 -13.14
C VAL A 180 21.58 4.53 -13.75
N ILE A 181 21.01 3.33 -13.60
CA ILE A 181 21.53 2.10 -14.18
C ILE A 181 20.44 1.52 -15.09
N SER A 182 20.64 1.55 -16.40
CA SER A 182 19.81 0.85 -17.37
C SER A 182 20.27 -0.60 -17.49
N LEU A 183 19.36 -1.55 -17.41
CA LEU A 183 19.59 -2.99 -17.42
C LEU A 183 18.75 -3.65 -18.52
N ASP A 184 19.32 -4.62 -19.23
CA ASP A 184 18.62 -5.39 -20.26
C ASP A 184 19.03 -6.87 -20.15
N LEU A 185 18.05 -7.77 -20.15
CA LEU A 185 18.28 -9.21 -19.96
C LEU A 185 18.78 -9.85 -21.24
N ASP A 186 20.02 -10.31 -21.22
CA ASP A 186 20.63 -10.95 -22.38
C ASP A 186 19.99 -12.32 -22.64
N GLY A 187 19.40 -12.49 -23.81
CA GLY A 187 18.81 -13.77 -24.23
C GLY A 187 17.38 -14.02 -23.76
N PHE A 188 16.70 -13.03 -23.16
CA PHE A 188 15.30 -13.17 -22.71
C PHE A 188 14.35 -13.63 -23.82
N LYS A 189 14.52 -13.12 -25.05
CA LYS A 189 13.75 -13.58 -26.21
C LYS A 189 13.90 -15.09 -26.46
N GLN A 190 15.10 -15.63 -26.29
CA GLN A 190 15.33 -17.07 -26.47
C GLN A 190 14.58 -17.91 -25.42
N VAL A 191 14.47 -17.42 -24.19
CA VAL A 191 13.67 -18.07 -23.13
C VAL A 191 12.19 -18.13 -23.56
N ASN A 192 11.62 -17.01 -24.04
CA ASN A 192 10.26 -16.98 -24.54
C ASN A 192 10.06 -17.92 -25.74
N ASP A 193 10.99 -17.93 -26.68
CA ASP A 193 10.91 -18.75 -27.89
C ASP A 193 11.02 -20.25 -27.58
N THR A 194 11.74 -20.64 -26.49
CA THR A 194 11.98 -22.02 -26.11
C THR A 194 10.97 -22.57 -25.11
N LEU A 195 10.60 -21.77 -24.08
CA LEU A 195 9.78 -22.20 -22.94
C LEU A 195 8.38 -21.53 -22.92
N GLY A 196 8.12 -20.62 -23.85
CA GLY A 196 6.87 -19.89 -23.93
C GLY A 196 6.81 -18.63 -23.06
N HIS A 197 5.84 -17.77 -23.34
CA HIS A 197 5.67 -16.48 -22.66
C HIS A 197 5.38 -16.60 -21.16
N GLY A 198 4.71 -17.69 -20.71
CA GLY A 198 4.46 -17.91 -19.28
C GLY A 198 5.75 -18.10 -18.47
N ALA A 199 6.73 -18.81 -19.05
CA ALA A 199 8.05 -18.96 -18.44
C ALA A 199 8.82 -17.64 -18.42
N GLY A 200 8.72 -16.85 -19.49
CA GLY A 200 9.28 -15.51 -19.54
C GLY A 200 8.68 -14.56 -18.49
N ASP A 201 7.36 -14.60 -18.29
CA ASP A 201 6.67 -13.82 -17.26
C ASP A 201 7.13 -14.22 -15.85
N THR A 202 7.30 -15.51 -15.60
CA THR A 202 7.84 -16.03 -14.35
C THR A 202 9.29 -15.58 -14.13
N LEU A 203 10.12 -15.63 -15.17
CA LEU A 203 11.49 -15.15 -15.13
C LEU A 203 11.56 -13.64 -14.78
N LEU A 204 10.72 -12.81 -15.40
CA LEU A 204 10.67 -11.38 -15.12
C LEU A 204 10.30 -11.07 -13.66
N LYS A 205 9.40 -11.84 -13.05
CA LYS A 205 9.06 -11.71 -11.63
C LYS A 205 10.25 -12.05 -10.73
N LEU A 206 10.93 -13.15 -11.00
CA LEU A 206 12.11 -13.57 -10.25
C LEU A 206 13.29 -12.58 -10.41
N VAL A 207 13.46 -12.00 -11.60
CA VAL A 207 14.42 -10.92 -11.85
C VAL A 207 14.09 -9.69 -11.00
N ALA A 208 12.82 -9.30 -10.95
CA ALA A 208 12.37 -8.17 -10.14
C ALA A 208 12.67 -8.37 -8.64
N GLU A 209 12.37 -9.55 -8.10
CA GLU A 209 12.67 -9.91 -6.71
C GLU A 209 14.17 -9.82 -6.41
N ARG A 210 15.02 -10.39 -7.27
CA ARG A 210 16.47 -10.31 -7.10
C ARG A 210 17.03 -8.90 -7.21
N LEU A 211 16.47 -8.07 -8.10
CA LEU A 211 16.89 -6.67 -8.21
C LEU A 211 16.59 -5.88 -6.95
N LEU A 212 15.42 -6.08 -6.33
CA LEU A 212 15.05 -5.42 -5.09
C LEU A 212 16.03 -5.74 -3.95
N GLU A 213 16.60 -6.94 -3.91
CA GLU A 213 17.61 -7.35 -2.93
C GLU A 213 18.99 -6.69 -3.15
N THR A 214 19.23 -6.12 -4.34
CA THR A 214 20.52 -5.49 -4.68
C THR A 214 20.58 -3.99 -4.39
N VAL A 215 19.48 -3.37 -4.02
CA VAL A 215 19.35 -1.93 -3.79
C VAL A 215 18.87 -1.63 -2.38
N ARG A 216 18.91 -0.37 -1.96
CA ARG A 216 18.37 0.10 -0.68
C ARG A 216 16.88 0.42 -0.81
N GLU A 217 16.18 0.58 0.31
CA GLU A 217 14.76 0.94 0.35
C GLU A 217 14.45 2.29 -0.31
N GLU A 218 15.37 3.26 -0.18
CA GLU A 218 15.26 4.58 -0.81
C GLU A 218 15.51 4.59 -2.32
N ASP A 219 16.16 3.55 -2.87
CA ASP A 219 16.41 3.43 -4.30
C ASP A 219 15.15 2.96 -5.05
N THR A 220 15.07 3.26 -6.32
CA THR A 220 13.92 2.85 -7.14
C THR A 220 14.34 1.80 -8.15
N VAL A 221 13.64 0.66 -8.16
CA VAL A 221 13.72 -0.35 -9.21
C VAL A 221 12.48 -0.21 -10.09
N ALA A 222 12.66 -0.04 -11.38
CA ALA A 222 11.58 0.11 -12.34
C ALA A 222 11.71 -0.89 -13.49
N ARG A 223 10.56 -1.34 -14.01
CA ARG A 223 10.47 -2.02 -15.30
C ARG A 223 9.78 -1.10 -16.29
N VAL A 224 10.49 -0.76 -17.38
CA VAL A 224 10.01 0.24 -18.35
C VAL A 224 9.39 -0.38 -19.60
N GLY A 225 9.59 -1.67 -19.81
CA GLY A 225 8.98 -2.46 -20.88
C GLY A 225 9.78 -3.72 -21.21
N GLY A 226 9.15 -4.75 -21.74
CA GLY A 226 9.81 -5.98 -22.14
C GLY A 226 10.74 -6.56 -21.07
N ASP A 227 12.01 -6.63 -21.38
CA ASP A 227 13.14 -7.11 -20.57
C ASP A 227 14.05 -5.98 -20.04
N GLU A 228 13.57 -4.72 -20.10
CA GLU A 228 14.30 -3.55 -19.69
C GLU A 228 13.95 -3.12 -18.27
N PHE A 229 14.97 -2.98 -17.41
CA PHE A 229 14.85 -2.51 -16.04
C PHE A 229 15.74 -1.30 -15.81
N ILE A 230 15.33 -0.42 -14.90
CA ILE A 230 16.11 0.77 -14.52
C ILE A 230 16.21 0.83 -13.00
N LEU A 231 17.42 1.07 -12.49
CA LEU A 231 17.65 1.41 -11.10
C LEU A 231 17.95 2.92 -11.02
N SER A 232 17.23 3.63 -10.17
CA SER A 232 17.54 5.01 -9.81
C SER A 232 18.04 5.03 -8.38
N LEU A 233 19.35 5.30 -8.23
CA LEU A 233 20.03 5.28 -6.95
C LEU A 233 20.04 6.67 -6.32
N TRP A 234 19.51 6.75 -5.12
CA TRP A 234 19.43 7.96 -4.33
C TRP A 234 20.72 8.19 -3.55
N GLN A 235 21.27 9.40 -3.57
CA GLN A 235 22.50 9.78 -2.82
C GLN A 235 23.67 8.80 -3.00
N VAL A 236 24.26 8.84 -4.18
CA VAL A 236 25.46 8.06 -4.50
C VAL A 236 26.70 8.78 -3.93
N SER A 237 27.55 8.06 -3.19
CA SER A 237 28.77 8.62 -2.62
C SER A 237 29.83 8.95 -3.70
N ASP A 238 29.96 8.05 -4.65
CA ASP A 238 30.96 8.11 -5.73
C ASP A 238 30.58 7.17 -6.89
N ARG A 239 31.39 7.19 -7.96
CA ARG A 239 31.24 6.30 -9.11
C ARG A 239 31.36 4.82 -8.75
N ASP A 240 32.22 4.50 -7.78
CA ASP A 240 32.51 3.12 -7.37
C ASP A 240 31.29 2.50 -6.67
N TYR A 241 30.51 3.31 -5.95
CA TYR A 241 29.26 2.83 -5.35
C TYR A 241 28.26 2.42 -6.44
N ALA A 242 28.01 3.24 -7.46
CA ALA A 242 27.10 2.89 -8.56
C ALA A 242 27.60 1.64 -9.32
N ALA A 243 28.90 1.55 -9.57
CA ALA A 243 29.53 0.39 -10.19
C ALA A 243 29.38 -0.88 -9.32
N SER A 244 29.48 -0.74 -8.01
CA SER A 244 29.29 -1.87 -7.08
C SER A 244 27.84 -2.39 -7.08
N VAL A 245 26.84 -1.49 -7.17
CA VAL A 245 25.43 -1.88 -7.30
C VAL A 245 25.19 -2.61 -8.62
N ALA A 246 25.70 -2.09 -9.74
CA ALA A 246 25.59 -2.74 -11.03
C ALA A 246 26.25 -4.13 -11.01
N SER A 247 27.44 -4.26 -10.41
CA SER A 247 28.14 -5.55 -10.28
C SER A 247 27.34 -6.56 -9.45
N ARG A 248 26.72 -6.12 -8.33
CA ARG A 248 25.85 -6.98 -7.52
C ARG A 248 24.63 -7.43 -8.31
N ALA A 249 23.97 -6.52 -9.02
CA ALA A 249 22.83 -6.83 -9.85
C ALA A 249 23.17 -7.86 -10.93
N ILE A 250 24.27 -7.66 -11.66
CA ILE A 250 24.77 -8.61 -12.68
C ILE A 250 25.04 -9.98 -12.06
N ALA A 251 25.73 -10.04 -10.93
CA ALA A 251 26.06 -11.30 -10.25
C ALA A 251 24.80 -12.02 -9.72
N ALA A 252 23.85 -11.30 -9.17
CA ALA A 252 22.59 -11.85 -8.67
C ALA A 252 21.71 -12.40 -9.80
N LEU A 253 21.62 -11.66 -10.90
CA LEU A 253 20.79 -12.05 -12.05
C LEU A 253 21.39 -13.20 -12.87
N ALA A 254 22.72 -13.37 -12.85
CA ALA A 254 23.39 -14.49 -13.50
C ALA A 254 23.23 -15.84 -12.77
N GLN A 255 22.67 -15.86 -11.55
CA GLN A 255 22.38 -17.10 -10.85
C GLN A 255 21.23 -17.88 -11.52
N PRO A 256 21.27 -19.23 -11.54
CA PRO A 256 20.21 -20.03 -12.15
C PRO A 256 18.82 -19.70 -11.59
N TYR A 257 17.80 -19.83 -12.45
CA TYR A 257 16.39 -19.70 -12.12
C TYR A 257 15.72 -21.04 -12.31
N SER A 258 14.98 -21.53 -11.32
CA SER A 258 14.17 -22.73 -11.46
C SER A 258 12.75 -22.34 -11.91
N ILE A 259 12.40 -22.65 -13.16
CA ILE A 259 11.12 -22.30 -13.76
C ILE A 259 10.47 -23.60 -14.25
N GLU A 260 9.33 -23.98 -13.64
CA GLU A 260 8.58 -25.20 -13.97
C GLU A 260 9.45 -26.47 -13.98
N GLY A 261 10.44 -26.54 -13.07
CA GLY A 261 11.36 -27.68 -12.96
C GLY A 261 12.50 -27.67 -13.98
N THR A 262 12.67 -26.61 -14.77
CA THR A 262 13.78 -26.40 -15.70
C THR A 262 14.69 -25.29 -15.18
N ASP A 263 16.00 -25.53 -15.15
CA ASP A 263 16.98 -24.51 -14.80
C ASP A 263 17.25 -23.63 -16.02
N VAL A 264 16.94 -22.33 -15.86
CA VAL A 264 17.17 -21.28 -16.85
C VAL A 264 18.30 -20.40 -16.37
N GLN A 265 19.25 -20.12 -17.24
CA GLN A 265 20.34 -19.18 -16.96
C GLN A 265 20.33 -18.05 -18.00
N ILE A 266 20.30 -16.82 -17.50
CA ILE A 266 20.41 -15.62 -18.31
C ILE A 266 21.54 -14.75 -17.78
N THR A 267 21.96 -13.76 -18.55
CA THR A 267 22.86 -12.70 -18.10
C THR A 267 22.19 -11.35 -18.26
N VAL A 268 22.81 -10.31 -17.77
CA VAL A 268 22.31 -8.94 -17.90
C VAL A 268 23.44 -8.00 -18.27
N SER A 269 23.18 -7.11 -19.21
CA SER A 269 24.06 -6.00 -19.54
C SER A 269 23.57 -4.74 -18.86
N ALA A 270 24.49 -3.88 -18.39
CA ALA A 270 24.18 -2.67 -17.66
C ALA A 270 24.90 -1.44 -18.20
N GLY A 271 24.20 -0.30 -18.24
CA GLY A 271 24.76 1.01 -18.52
C GLY A 271 24.52 1.98 -17.36
N ILE A 272 25.52 2.73 -16.94
CA ILE A 272 25.49 3.60 -15.76
C ILE A 272 25.69 5.06 -16.20
N SER A 273 24.81 5.94 -15.72
CA SER A 273 25.00 7.38 -15.78
C SER A 273 24.93 7.98 -14.37
N ILE A 274 25.63 9.12 -14.16
CA ILE A 274 25.75 9.75 -12.83
C ILE A 274 25.50 11.24 -12.98
N TYR A 275 24.61 11.79 -12.18
CA TYR A 275 24.40 13.23 -12.02
C TYR A 275 25.50 13.82 -11.12
N PRO A 276 26.07 14.98 -11.42
CA PRO A 276 25.78 15.81 -12.58
C PRO A 276 26.63 15.48 -13.83
N ASP A 277 27.59 14.58 -13.75
CA ASP A 277 28.67 14.36 -14.74
C ASP A 277 28.14 13.97 -16.13
N HIS A 278 27.06 13.16 -16.18
CA HIS A 278 26.55 12.60 -17.43
C HIS A 278 25.16 13.16 -17.82
N GLY A 279 24.68 14.20 -17.12
CA GLY A 279 23.43 14.90 -17.41
C GLY A 279 22.89 15.65 -16.22
N GLU A 280 22.13 16.72 -16.46
CA GLU A 280 21.52 17.54 -15.41
C GLU A 280 20.01 17.29 -15.24
N ASP A 281 19.40 16.51 -16.12
CA ASP A 281 17.97 16.16 -16.11
C ASP A 281 17.78 14.65 -16.32
N ALA A 282 16.57 14.16 -16.03
CA ALA A 282 16.23 12.75 -16.09
C ALA A 282 16.39 12.16 -17.50
N ASP A 283 15.94 12.88 -18.52
CA ASP A 283 16.00 12.41 -19.92
C ASP A 283 17.44 12.26 -20.40
N THR A 284 18.32 13.21 -20.06
CA THR A 284 19.74 13.17 -20.41
C THR A 284 20.43 12.01 -19.69
N LEU A 285 20.18 11.81 -18.41
CA LEU A 285 20.75 10.70 -17.64
C LEU A 285 20.29 9.33 -18.19
N LEU A 286 19.02 9.18 -18.51
CA LEU A 286 18.51 7.94 -19.11
C LEU A 286 19.17 7.66 -20.45
N LYS A 287 19.28 8.64 -21.34
CA LYS A 287 19.96 8.50 -22.63
C LYS A 287 21.47 8.16 -22.49
N SER A 288 22.12 8.76 -21.51
CA SER A 288 23.54 8.47 -21.23
C SER A 288 23.71 7.03 -20.72
N ALA A 289 22.81 6.57 -19.81
CA ALA A 289 22.79 5.18 -19.34
C ALA A 289 22.51 4.19 -20.47
N ASP A 290 21.56 4.48 -21.36
CA ASP A 290 21.25 3.62 -22.52
C ASP A 290 22.42 3.55 -23.52
N THR A 291 23.14 4.65 -23.74
CA THR A 291 24.35 4.65 -24.56
C THR A 291 25.42 3.74 -23.96
N ALA A 292 25.64 3.82 -22.66
CA ALA A 292 26.57 2.95 -21.95
C ALA A 292 26.10 1.47 -21.96
N LEU A 293 24.80 1.20 -21.86
CA LEU A 293 24.23 -0.14 -21.98
C LEU A 293 24.48 -0.73 -23.37
N TYR A 294 24.29 0.06 -24.40
CA TYR A 294 24.62 -0.35 -25.77
C TYR A 294 26.09 -0.75 -25.91
N ALA A 295 26.99 0.05 -25.33
CA ALA A 295 28.43 -0.29 -25.31
C ALA A 295 28.71 -1.58 -24.51
N ALA A 296 28.01 -1.83 -23.40
CA ALA A 296 28.13 -3.06 -22.63
C ALA A 296 27.70 -4.29 -23.45
N LYS A 297 26.59 -4.21 -24.18
CA LYS A 297 26.12 -5.29 -25.07
C LYS A 297 27.15 -5.63 -26.17
N HIS A 298 27.79 -4.60 -26.75
CA HIS A 298 28.83 -4.79 -27.77
C HIS A 298 30.17 -5.28 -27.20
N ALA A 299 30.44 -5.06 -25.92
CA ALA A 299 31.65 -5.53 -25.25
C ALA A 299 31.61 -7.02 -24.84
N GLY A 300 30.56 -7.75 -25.23
CA GLY A 300 30.45 -9.19 -24.98
C GLY A 300 29.34 -9.56 -24.00
N LYS A 301 28.46 -8.61 -23.60
CA LYS A 301 27.36 -8.80 -22.67
C LYS A 301 27.82 -9.17 -21.25
N ASN A 302 26.87 -9.35 -20.32
CA ASN A 302 27.17 -9.73 -18.93
C ASN A 302 28.19 -8.80 -18.24
N VAL A 303 28.16 -7.54 -18.55
CA VAL A 303 29.08 -6.50 -18.04
C VAL A 303 28.34 -5.17 -17.88
N TYR A 304 28.91 -4.27 -17.11
CA TYR A 304 28.46 -2.87 -17.12
C TYR A 304 29.44 -1.95 -17.85
N ARG A 305 28.94 -0.79 -18.27
CA ARG A 305 29.72 0.35 -18.73
C ARG A 305 29.21 1.62 -18.05
N ILE A 306 30.14 2.55 -17.78
CA ILE A 306 29.78 3.89 -17.28
C ILE A 306 29.83 4.82 -18.48
N SER A 307 28.86 5.74 -18.56
CA SER A 307 28.84 6.78 -19.59
C SER A 307 30.13 7.62 -19.55
N GLU A 308 30.62 8.04 -20.72
CA GLU A 308 31.80 8.91 -20.88
C GLU A 308 31.42 10.39 -20.77
#